data_57368efdbf4423d703a2b2122b729a03
#
_entry.id   57368efdbf4423d703a2b2122b729a03
#
_cell.length_a   1.000
_cell.length_b   1.000
_cell.length_c   1.000
_cell.angle_alpha   90.00
_cell.angle_beta   90.00
_cell.angle_gamma   90.00
#
_symmetry.space_group_name_H-M   'P 1'
#
loop_
_entity.id
_entity.type
_entity.pdbx_description
1 polymer ?
#
loop_
_entity_poly.entity_id
_entity_poly.type
_entity_poly.pdbx_seq_one_letter_code
_entity_poly.pdbx_strand_id
1 'polypeptide(L)'
;MYWDLLSPLGSRTLGASAEAKRLAGEFSRSALVFGTNNETVLRLAAGPQIVPIYGTDFRSTPVFFLQDDHDYFENDEATDEIVTFPPSAFMLQLARATQRLYYPEFLPDATRPIGLPWASSGDRDAGLSESFGTLRFGRLAEVLLYDVRRTMTLAGASAVFIDLEVERWLRDRTEASDTTHLVHAPSNPPGWSAGKWGEWYPDVLGADGKLTTREPKPYWQAGWLAQHDRLMTSLANMRDRVPLVVSGDLHAIAMGRMLRCGRLNLEAKPIAAVLSGPIGTRPGGWPSARRGIGATPPTHIDLHGEVAPIEQHGFTVADFRPDSIDLRFFKWDLKTEETDLIDSMEPFHDVRLPRRG
;
A
#
# COMPACT_ATOMS: atom_id res chain seq x y z
N MET A 1 0.77 -8.62 9.90
CA MET A 1 0.48 -9.92 10.55
C MET A 1 1.75 -10.72 10.83
N TYR A 2 2.64 -10.96 9.88
CA TYR A 2 3.93 -11.65 10.15
C TYR A 2 4.88 -10.81 10.93
N TRP A 3 4.84 -9.54 10.69
CA TRP A 3 5.64 -8.59 11.39
C TRP A 3 5.33 -8.59 12.89
N ASP A 4 4.07 -8.67 13.24
CA ASP A 4 3.63 -8.80 14.63
C ASP A 4 4.23 -10.02 15.35
N LEU A 5 4.64 -11.04 14.60
CA LEU A 5 5.30 -12.21 15.14
C LEU A 5 6.82 -12.05 15.24
N LEU A 6 7.40 -11.14 14.46
CA LEU A 6 8.84 -11.01 14.27
C LEU A 6 9.39 -9.68 14.77
N SER A 7 8.53 -8.83 15.35
CA SER A 7 8.92 -7.54 15.89
C SER A 7 10.14 -7.65 16.83
N PRO A 8 11.14 -6.78 16.68
CA PRO A 8 12.29 -6.76 17.59
C PRO A 8 11.91 -6.44 19.03
N LEU A 9 10.75 -5.82 19.25
CA LEU A 9 10.22 -5.52 20.58
C LEU A 9 9.46 -6.69 21.20
N GLY A 10 9.30 -7.80 20.47
CA GLY A 10 8.61 -9.00 20.92
C GLY A 10 7.17 -8.66 21.37
N SER A 11 6.35 -9.54 21.58
CA SER A 11 5.02 -9.58 22.24
C SER A 11 4.24 -8.27 22.58
N ARG A 12 4.66 -7.09 22.23
CA ARG A 12 3.85 -5.86 22.38
C ARG A 12 2.71 -5.77 21.40
N THR A 13 2.75 -6.59 20.35
CA THR A 13 1.67 -6.72 19.42
C THR A 13 0.45 -7.27 20.11
N LEU A 14 -0.53 -6.42 20.21
CA LEU A 14 -1.80 -6.66 20.84
C LEU A 14 -2.51 -7.85 20.15
N GLY A 15 -2.45 -9.02 20.78
CA GLY A 15 -3.25 -10.16 20.41
C GLY A 15 -2.60 -11.28 19.61
N ALA A 16 -1.27 -11.29 19.47
CA ALA A 16 -0.59 -12.50 19.01
C ALA A 16 -0.84 -13.64 19.98
N SER A 17 -1.40 -14.76 19.50
CA SER A 17 -1.62 -15.96 20.32
C SER A 17 -0.28 -16.51 20.83
N ALA A 18 -0.32 -17.30 21.91
CA ALA A 18 0.87 -17.99 22.39
C ALA A 18 1.49 -18.88 21.30
N GLU A 19 0.66 -19.49 20.47
CA GLU A 19 1.10 -20.30 19.32
C GLU A 19 1.81 -19.47 18.26
N ALA A 20 1.28 -18.30 17.92
CA ALA A 20 1.92 -17.39 16.98
C ALA A 20 3.32 -16.95 17.46
N LYS A 21 3.45 -16.64 18.76
CA LYS A 21 4.73 -16.31 19.38
C LYS A 21 5.71 -17.47 19.38
N ARG A 22 5.23 -18.67 19.64
CA ARG A 22 6.04 -19.89 19.56
C ARG A 22 6.58 -20.09 18.16
N LEU A 23 5.72 -20.03 17.14
CA LEU A 23 6.12 -20.16 15.73
C LEU A 23 7.13 -19.09 15.30
N ALA A 24 6.93 -17.85 15.72
CA ALA A 24 7.89 -16.80 15.43
C ALA A 24 9.31 -17.09 15.96
N GLY A 25 9.40 -17.75 17.12
CA GLY A 25 10.67 -18.19 17.71
C GLY A 25 11.36 -19.30 16.93
N GLU A 26 10.65 -20.02 16.06
CA GLU A 26 11.21 -21.11 15.24
C GLU A 26 11.86 -20.64 13.94
N PHE A 27 11.71 -19.38 13.55
CA PHE A 27 12.38 -18.85 12.37
C PHE A 27 13.88 -18.70 12.57
N SER A 28 14.65 -19.24 11.63
CA SER A 28 16.09 -18.96 11.53
C SER A 28 16.32 -17.79 10.58
N ARG A 29 16.67 -16.62 11.14
CA ARG A 29 16.91 -15.40 10.35
C ARG A 29 18.13 -15.47 9.44
N SER A 30 19.02 -16.45 9.64
CA SER A 30 20.21 -16.69 8.81
C SER A 30 19.97 -17.68 7.68
N ALA A 31 18.83 -18.36 7.65
CA ALA A 31 18.49 -19.34 6.62
C ALA A 31 17.51 -18.74 5.59
N LEU A 32 17.54 -19.28 4.38
CA LEU A 32 16.54 -18.99 3.36
C LEU A 32 15.14 -19.41 3.85
N VAL A 33 14.10 -18.88 3.22
CA VAL A 33 12.74 -19.30 3.54
C VAL A 33 12.37 -20.57 2.79
N PHE A 34 12.48 -20.58 1.47
CA PHE A 34 12.13 -21.74 0.66
C PHE A 34 13.11 -22.89 0.83
N GLY A 35 12.55 -24.12 0.88
CA GLY A 35 13.34 -25.35 1.00
C GLY A 35 13.97 -25.58 2.37
N THR A 36 13.62 -24.81 3.37
CA THR A 36 14.13 -24.92 4.74
C THR A 36 12.99 -25.05 5.76
N ASN A 37 13.35 -25.20 7.04
CA ASN A 37 12.35 -25.20 8.11
C ASN A 37 11.54 -23.90 8.17
N ASN A 38 12.10 -22.78 7.72
CA ASN A 38 11.38 -21.50 7.67
C ASN A 38 10.12 -21.56 6.80
N GLU A 39 10.15 -22.30 5.69
CA GLU A 39 8.95 -22.50 4.87
C GLU A 39 7.86 -23.26 5.63
N THR A 40 8.24 -24.29 6.37
CA THR A 40 7.29 -25.04 7.22
C THR A 40 6.67 -24.13 8.27
N VAL A 41 7.49 -23.36 8.97
CA VAL A 41 7.01 -22.40 9.99
C VAL A 41 6.08 -21.34 9.36
N LEU A 42 6.46 -20.81 8.20
CA LEU A 42 5.62 -19.86 7.47
C LEU A 42 4.26 -20.45 7.10
N ARG A 43 4.24 -21.69 6.59
CA ARG A 43 2.99 -22.37 6.25
C ARG A 43 2.09 -22.61 7.47
N LEU A 44 2.68 -22.95 8.61
CA LEU A 44 1.94 -23.14 9.86
C LEU A 44 1.38 -21.81 10.40
N ALA A 45 2.12 -20.72 10.25
CA ALA A 45 1.70 -19.42 10.72
C ALA A 45 0.65 -18.76 9.80
N ALA A 46 0.87 -18.82 8.50
CA ALA A 46 0.09 -18.11 7.49
C ALA A 46 -1.11 -18.91 6.97
N GLY A 47 -0.91 -20.19 6.73
CA GLY A 47 -1.90 -21.04 6.09
C GLY A 47 -3.28 -20.99 6.76
N PRO A 48 -3.38 -21.17 8.08
CA PRO A 48 -4.66 -21.12 8.78
C PRO A 48 -5.42 -19.80 8.65
N GLN A 49 -4.74 -18.73 8.33
CA GLN A 49 -5.32 -17.40 8.22
C GLN A 49 -5.73 -17.05 6.79
N ILE A 50 -4.98 -17.54 5.82
CA ILE A 50 -5.15 -17.15 4.41
C ILE A 50 -5.96 -18.18 3.64
N VAL A 51 -5.68 -19.47 3.85
CA VAL A 51 -6.27 -20.55 3.05
C VAL A 51 -7.80 -20.63 3.17
N PRO A 52 -8.43 -20.48 4.34
CA PRO A 52 -9.90 -20.53 4.42
C PRO A 52 -10.56 -19.46 3.55
N ILE A 53 -10.01 -18.24 3.55
CA ILE A 53 -10.55 -17.11 2.81
C ILE A 53 -10.45 -17.38 1.30
N TYR A 54 -9.25 -17.70 0.81
CA TYR A 54 -9.01 -17.81 -0.64
C TYR A 54 -9.30 -19.18 -1.21
N GLY A 55 -9.14 -20.20 -0.41
CA GLY A 55 -9.43 -21.57 -0.83
C GLY A 55 -10.93 -21.91 -0.83
N THR A 56 -11.74 -21.17 -0.08
CA THR A 56 -13.16 -21.46 0.09
C THR A 56 -14.04 -20.28 -0.31
N ASP A 57 -13.93 -19.16 0.41
CA ASP A 57 -14.88 -18.05 0.27
C ASP A 57 -14.70 -17.27 -1.02
N PHE A 58 -13.46 -17.00 -1.40
CA PHE A 58 -13.13 -16.23 -2.61
C PHE A 58 -12.70 -17.06 -3.81
N ARG A 59 -12.82 -18.39 -3.77
CA ARG A 59 -12.36 -19.26 -4.87
C ARG A 59 -12.94 -18.94 -6.25
N SER A 60 -14.11 -18.30 -6.31
CA SER A 60 -14.78 -17.90 -7.53
C SER A 60 -14.69 -16.40 -7.82
N THR A 61 -13.97 -15.65 -6.99
CA THR A 61 -13.81 -14.20 -7.09
C THR A 61 -12.33 -13.89 -7.29
N PRO A 62 -11.94 -13.22 -8.38
CA PRO A 62 -10.57 -12.76 -8.54
C PRO A 62 -10.19 -11.78 -7.42
N VAL A 63 -9.20 -12.13 -6.63
CA VAL A 63 -8.69 -11.31 -5.53
C VAL A 63 -7.20 -11.12 -5.72
N PHE A 64 -6.74 -9.88 -5.68
CA PHE A 64 -5.33 -9.53 -5.84
C PHE A 64 -4.86 -8.74 -4.62
N PHE A 65 -3.61 -8.97 -4.25
CA PHE A 65 -3.03 -8.39 -3.05
C PHE A 65 -1.84 -7.52 -3.37
N LEU A 66 -1.73 -6.46 -2.62
CA LEU A 66 -0.57 -5.62 -2.59
C LEU A 66 -0.02 -5.64 -1.17
N GLN A 67 1.27 -5.93 -1.02
CA GLN A 67 1.95 -5.90 0.26
C GLN A 67 2.21 -4.46 0.68
N ASP A 68 2.20 -4.23 2.00
CA ASP A 68 2.42 -2.92 2.61
C ASP A 68 3.45 -3.02 3.74
N ASP A 69 3.57 -1.98 4.56
CA ASP A 69 4.59 -1.83 5.60
C ASP A 69 4.66 -3.03 6.54
N HIS A 70 3.55 -3.45 7.11
CA HIS A 70 3.51 -4.56 8.07
C HIS A 70 3.76 -5.96 7.46
N ASP A 71 3.93 -6.04 6.17
CA ASP A 71 4.48 -7.23 5.50
C ASP A 71 6.02 -7.23 5.52
N TYR A 72 6.66 -6.09 5.71
CA TYR A 72 8.11 -5.90 5.64
C TYR A 72 8.75 -5.40 6.94
N PHE A 73 8.10 -4.51 7.67
CA PHE A 73 8.65 -3.89 8.87
C PHE A 73 7.54 -3.34 9.79
N GLU A 74 7.88 -3.11 11.05
CA GLU A 74 6.98 -2.54 12.04
C GLU A 74 7.30 -1.07 12.29
N ASN A 75 6.54 -0.20 11.67
CA ASN A 75 6.78 1.23 11.77
C ASN A 75 6.19 1.85 13.06
N ASP A 76 5.16 1.23 13.61
CA ASP A 76 4.49 1.74 14.82
C ASP A 76 5.33 1.49 16.09
N GLU A 77 6.31 0.59 16.00
CA GLU A 77 7.26 0.27 17.07
C GLU A 77 8.63 0.93 16.90
N ALA A 78 8.85 1.70 15.83
CA ALA A 78 10.10 2.41 15.63
C ALA A 78 10.33 3.45 16.73
N THR A 79 11.58 3.53 17.21
CA THR A 79 12.05 4.48 18.21
C THR A 79 13.38 5.07 17.77
N ASP A 80 13.93 6.02 18.55
CA ASP A 80 15.26 6.56 18.29
C ASP A 80 16.37 5.49 18.34
N GLU A 81 16.12 4.38 19.05
CA GLU A 81 17.05 3.26 19.22
C GLU A 81 16.72 2.09 18.30
N ILE A 82 15.45 1.93 17.95
CA ILE A 82 14.96 0.81 17.15
C ILE A 82 14.47 1.35 15.80
N VAL A 83 15.27 1.09 14.78
CA VAL A 83 14.94 1.42 13.40
C VAL A 83 14.47 0.15 12.71
N THR A 84 13.19 0.11 12.38
CA THR A 84 12.57 -1.05 11.73
C THR A 84 12.62 -0.96 10.21
N PHE A 85 12.95 0.17 9.68
CA PHE A 85 12.97 0.52 8.27
C PHE A 85 14.38 0.96 7.81
N PRO A 86 14.90 0.61 6.63
CA PRO A 86 14.30 -0.28 5.63
C PRO A 86 14.26 -1.75 6.06
N PRO A 87 13.43 -2.58 5.38
CA PRO A 87 13.27 -3.97 5.77
C PRO A 87 14.57 -4.76 5.69
N SER A 88 14.79 -5.67 6.63
CA SER A 88 15.95 -6.57 6.60
C SER A 88 15.85 -7.58 5.45
N ALA A 89 16.99 -8.13 5.04
CA ALA A 89 17.02 -9.17 4.00
C ALA A 89 16.13 -10.39 4.32
N PHE A 90 16.04 -10.77 5.59
CA PHE A 90 15.17 -11.88 6.01
C PHE A 90 13.69 -11.50 5.86
N MET A 91 13.28 -10.30 6.25
CA MET A 91 11.90 -9.84 6.12
C MET A 91 11.49 -9.74 4.65
N LEU A 92 12.37 -9.25 3.78
CA LEU A 92 12.14 -9.25 2.33
C LEU A 92 11.92 -10.66 1.77
N GLN A 93 12.73 -11.63 2.19
CA GLN A 93 12.54 -13.02 1.77
C GLN A 93 11.23 -13.62 2.27
N LEU A 94 10.86 -13.33 3.52
CA LEU A 94 9.63 -13.81 4.13
C LEU A 94 8.40 -13.25 3.40
N ALA A 95 8.38 -11.96 3.12
CA ALA A 95 7.31 -11.29 2.37
C ALA A 95 7.17 -11.86 0.95
N ARG A 96 8.29 -12.05 0.24
CA ARG A 96 8.29 -12.71 -1.08
C ARG A 96 7.76 -14.14 -1.02
N ALA A 97 8.18 -14.90 -0.01
CA ALA A 97 7.70 -16.27 0.17
C ALA A 97 6.20 -16.32 0.43
N THR A 98 5.68 -15.42 1.25
CA THR A 98 4.25 -15.29 1.51
C THR A 98 3.48 -14.99 0.23
N GLN A 99 3.94 -14.03 -0.55
CA GLN A 99 3.32 -13.69 -1.83
C GLN A 99 3.28 -14.89 -2.79
N ARG A 100 4.40 -15.60 -2.94
CA ARG A 100 4.49 -16.75 -3.83
C ARG A 100 3.66 -17.95 -3.38
N LEU A 101 3.44 -18.12 -2.08
CA LEU A 101 2.69 -19.24 -1.53
C LEU A 101 1.18 -19.04 -1.53
N TYR A 102 0.75 -17.81 -1.35
CA TYR A 102 -0.65 -17.55 -0.99
C TYR A 102 -1.34 -16.51 -1.86
N TYR A 103 -0.61 -15.59 -2.48
CA TYR A 103 -1.24 -14.52 -3.25
C TYR A 103 -1.26 -14.87 -4.74
N PRO A 104 -2.39 -14.62 -5.43
CA PRO A 104 -2.45 -14.83 -6.86
C PRO A 104 -1.45 -13.95 -7.60
N GLU A 105 -0.84 -14.49 -8.62
CA GLU A 105 0.02 -13.73 -9.50
C GLU A 105 -0.79 -12.75 -10.36
N PHE A 106 -0.22 -11.60 -10.63
CA PHE A 106 -0.76 -10.68 -11.62
C PHE A 106 -0.58 -11.23 -13.02
N LEU A 107 -1.40 -10.77 -13.95
CA LEU A 107 -1.24 -11.15 -15.34
C LEU A 107 0.16 -10.78 -15.85
N PRO A 108 0.83 -11.67 -16.59
CA PRO A 108 2.12 -11.38 -17.17
C PRO A 108 2.05 -10.15 -18.08
N ASP A 109 3.03 -9.28 -17.95
CA ASP A 109 3.26 -8.17 -18.86
C ASP A 109 4.73 -8.26 -19.33
N ALA A 110 4.93 -8.45 -20.65
CA ALA A 110 6.25 -8.62 -21.22
C ALA A 110 7.16 -7.37 -21.04
N THR A 111 6.57 -6.22 -20.78
CA THR A 111 7.32 -4.97 -20.54
C THR A 111 7.70 -4.78 -19.07
N ARG A 112 7.15 -5.59 -18.16
CA ARG A 112 7.44 -5.47 -16.75
C ARG A 112 8.90 -5.84 -16.45
N PRO A 113 9.62 -5.02 -15.65
CA PRO A 113 10.96 -5.35 -15.20
C PRO A 113 11.04 -6.72 -14.51
N ILE A 114 12.13 -7.44 -14.74
CA ILE A 114 12.41 -8.73 -14.13
C ILE A 114 13.30 -8.50 -12.91
N GLY A 115 12.96 -9.15 -11.81
CA GLY A 115 13.70 -9.01 -10.57
C GLY A 115 13.55 -7.61 -9.95
N LEU A 116 13.84 -7.53 -8.68
CA LEU A 116 13.92 -6.25 -7.98
C LEU A 116 15.24 -6.21 -7.22
N PRO A 117 15.86 -5.03 -7.11
CA PRO A 117 16.97 -4.80 -6.20
C PRO A 117 16.62 -5.33 -4.81
N TRP A 118 17.63 -5.78 -4.07
CA TRP A 118 17.46 -6.31 -2.72
C TRP A 118 16.74 -7.67 -2.62
N ALA A 119 16.34 -8.22 -3.71
CA ALA A 119 15.87 -9.59 -3.74
C ALA A 119 17.07 -10.53 -3.57
N SER A 120 17.13 -11.23 -2.45
CA SER A 120 18.28 -12.07 -2.08
C SER A 120 18.32 -13.41 -2.79
N SER A 121 17.30 -13.80 -3.50
CA SER A 121 17.29 -15.00 -4.34
C SER A 121 17.36 -14.61 -5.79
N GLY A 122 17.89 -15.48 -6.61
CA GLY A 122 17.92 -15.34 -8.05
C GLY A 122 16.56 -14.88 -8.58
N ASP A 123 16.61 -14.29 -9.74
CA ASP A 123 15.44 -13.72 -10.37
C ASP A 123 14.33 -14.74 -10.49
N ARG A 124 13.13 -14.27 -10.34
CA ARG A 124 11.96 -15.02 -10.69
C ARG A 124 11.84 -15.14 -12.21
N ASP A 125 11.03 -16.07 -12.65
CA ASP A 125 10.73 -16.23 -14.08
C ASP A 125 10.05 -14.95 -14.60
N ALA A 126 10.30 -14.65 -15.87
CA ALA A 126 9.69 -13.52 -16.54
C ALA A 126 8.15 -13.60 -16.46
N GLY A 127 7.54 -12.49 -16.13
CA GLY A 127 6.07 -12.40 -16.03
C GLY A 127 5.49 -12.71 -14.67
N LEU A 128 6.26 -13.23 -13.71
CA LEU A 128 5.78 -13.40 -12.34
C LEU A 128 5.71 -12.07 -11.59
N SER A 129 4.71 -11.91 -10.75
CA SER A 129 4.55 -10.74 -9.90
C SER A 129 5.58 -10.72 -8.76
N GLU A 130 6.09 -9.55 -8.48
CA GLU A 130 6.86 -9.28 -7.27
C GLU A 130 6.43 -7.97 -6.62
N SER A 131 5.18 -7.89 -6.22
CA SER A 131 4.56 -6.70 -5.62
C SER A 131 4.34 -5.55 -6.60
N PHE A 132 4.35 -5.80 -7.88
CA PHE A 132 3.87 -4.86 -8.89
C PHE A 132 3.40 -5.60 -10.15
N GLY A 133 2.44 -5.01 -10.83
CA GLY A 133 1.87 -5.59 -12.03
C GLY A 133 0.66 -4.82 -12.53
N THR A 134 -0.01 -5.39 -13.50
CA THR A 134 -1.20 -4.81 -14.11
C THR A 134 -2.37 -5.77 -14.04
N LEU A 135 -3.55 -5.22 -13.77
CA LEU A 135 -4.83 -5.90 -13.95
C LEU A 135 -5.57 -5.22 -15.10
N ARG A 136 -5.95 -5.99 -16.10
CA ARG A 136 -6.66 -5.46 -17.26
C ARG A 136 -7.99 -6.15 -17.48
N PHE A 137 -9.01 -5.36 -17.76
CA PHE A 137 -10.29 -5.82 -18.24
C PHE A 137 -10.50 -5.35 -19.70
N GLY A 138 -10.02 -6.14 -20.63
CA GLY A 138 -10.05 -5.82 -22.04
C GLY A 138 -9.38 -4.47 -22.36
N ARG A 139 -10.13 -3.62 -23.09
CA ARG A 139 -9.74 -2.23 -23.36
C ARG A 139 -10.48 -1.21 -22.48
N LEU A 140 -11.30 -1.66 -21.56
CA LEU A 140 -12.08 -0.77 -20.71
C LEU A 140 -11.23 -0.20 -19.57
N ALA A 141 -10.53 -1.04 -18.83
CA ALA A 141 -9.82 -0.62 -17.66
C ALA A 141 -8.48 -1.33 -17.47
N GLU A 142 -7.54 -0.60 -16.92
CA GLU A 142 -6.27 -1.11 -16.44
C GLU A 142 -5.97 -0.53 -15.06
N VAL A 143 -5.54 -1.37 -14.12
CA VAL A 143 -5.09 -0.96 -12.79
C VAL A 143 -3.63 -1.34 -12.64
N LEU A 144 -2.77 -0.38 -12.38
CA LEU A 144 -1.36 -0.57 -12.06
C LEU A 144 -1.23 -0.73 -10.55
N LEU A 145 -0.89 -1.94 -10.11
CA LEU A 145 -0.64 -2.24 -8.70
C LEU A 145 0.86 -2.21 -8.44
N TYR A 146 1.29 -1.51 -7.40
CA TYR A 146 2.70 -1.44 -7.04
C TYR A 146 2.93 -1.16 -5.56
N ASP A 147 3.82 -1.97 -5.00
CA ASP A 147 4.33 -1.84 -3.66
C ASP A 147 5.41 -0.76 -3.61
N VAL A 148 5.29 0.16 -2.69
CA VAL A 148 6.25 1.25 -2.47
C VAL A 148 7.09 1.07 -1.21
N ARG A 149 6.94 -0.06 -0.50
CA ARG A 149 7.63 -0.31 0.78
C ARG A 149 8.90 -1.14 0.61
N ARG A 150 8.87 -2.08 -0.30
CA ARG A 150 9.89 -3.10 -0.46
C ARG A 150 11.28 -2.54 -0.79
N THR A 151 11.35 -1.54 -1.65
CA THR A 151 12.59 -0.98 -2.17
C THR A 151 12.95 0.39 -1.58
N MET A 152 12.19 0.83 -0.62
CA MET A 152 12.37 2.09 0.07
C MET A 152 13.76 2.23 0.68
N THR A 153 14.41 3.38 0.51
CA THR A 153 15.72 3.69 1.11
C THR A 153 15.72 5.03 1.83
N LEU A 154 16.65 5.18 2.79
CA LEU A 154 16.91 6.42 3.52
C LEU A 154 18.21 7.02 2.99
N ALA A 155 18.13 7.92 2.04
CA ALA A 155 19.32 8.49 1.39
C ALA A 155 19.13 9.96 0.96
N GLY A 156 18.23 10.69 1.60
CA GLY A 156 18.00 12.11 1.30
C GLY A 156 17.59 12.35 -0.16
N ALA A 157 18.39 13.07 -0.90
CA ALA A 157 18.10 13.39 -2.30
C ALA A 157 18.19 12.19 -3.26
N SER A 158 18.93 11.15 -2.88
CA SER A 158 19.05 9.91 -3.65
C SER A 158 18.15 8.78 -3.11
N ALA A 159 17.33 9.05 -2.12
CA ALA A 159 16.38 8.09 -1.59
C ALA A 159 15.35 7.68 -2.66
N VAL A 160 14.99 6.41 -2.67
CA VAL A 160 13.93 5.86 -3.51
C VAL A 160 12.84 5.30 -2.63
N PHE A 161 11.59 5.44 -3.01
CA PHE A 161 10.48 4.72 -2.41
C PHE A 161 9.97 3.60 -3.32
N ILE A 162 10.25 3.70 -4.60
CA ILE A 162 10.01 2.64 -5.57
C ILE A 162 11.26 2.46 -6.43
N ASP A 163 11.53 1.21 -6.84
CA ASP A 163 12.63 0.92 -7.74
C ASP A 163 12.56 1.77 -9.02
N LEU A 164 13.70 2.27 -9.49
CA LEU A 164 13.75 3.19 -10.63
C LEU A 164 13.29 2.56 -11.93
N GLU A 165 13.49 1.25 -12.11
CA GLU A 165 13.01 0.54 -13.31
C GLU A 165 11.50 0.33 -13.23
N VAL A 166 10.97 0.05 -12.04
CA VAL A 166 9.53 -0.02 -11.81
C VAL A 166 8.87 1.34 -12.01
N GLU A 167 9.47 2.42 -11.50
CA GLU A 167 8.98 3.79 -11.76
C GLU A 167 8.90 4.07 -13.26
N ARG A 168 9.97 3.76 -13.99
CA ARG A 168 10.01 3.96 -15.46
C ARG A 168 8.90 3.15 -16.12
N TRP A 169 8.78 1.88 -15.79
CA TRP A 169 7.72 1.02 -16.34
C TRP A 169 6.31 1.56 -16.04
N LEU A 170 6.03 2.02 -14.82
CA LEU A 170 4.74 2.62 -14.46
C LEU A 170 4.44 3.84 -15.32
N ARG A 171 5.40 4.70 -15.53
CA ARG A 171 5.25 5.90 -16.36
C ARG A 171 5.02 5.55 -17.83
N ASP A 172 5.81 4.62 -18.36
CA ASP A 172 5.67 4.14 -19.74
C ASP A 172 4.29 3.50 -19.94
N ARG A 173 3.82 2.71 -18.98
CA ARG A 173 2.45 2.14 -19.01
C ARG A 173 1.38 3.22 -18.93
N THR A 174 1.56 4.24 -18.10
CA THR A 174 0.63 5.36 -17.98
C THR A 174 0.47 6.11 -19.29
N GLU A 175 1.55 6.30 -20.02
CA GLU A 175 1.56 6.98 -21.31
C GLU A 175 1.03 6.10 -22.46
N ALA A 176 1.47 4.84 -22.50
CA ALA A 176 1.23 3.93 -23.62
C ALA A 176 -0.04 3.08 -23.48
N SER A 177 -0.74 3.12 -22.35
CA SER A 177 -1.93 2.30 -22.16
C SER A 177 -2.99 2.60 -23.23
N ASP A 178 -3.51 1.54 -23.82
CA ASP A 178 -4.57 1.57 -24.84
C ASP A 178 -5.97 1.36 -24.24
N THR A 179 -6.09 1.43 -22.91
CA THR A 179 -7.36 1.28 -22.20
C THR A 179 -8.10 2.61 -22.05
N THR A 180 -9.42 2.53 -21.92
CA THR A 180 -10.29 3.69 -21.69
C THR A 180 -10.00 4.35 -20.34
N HIS A 181 -9.75 3.53 -19.30
CA HIS A 181 -9.38 3.99 -17.96
C HIS A 181 -8.07 3.36 -17.51
N LEU A 182 -7.29 4.13 -16.77
CA LEU A 182 -6.09 3.64 -16.09
C LEU A 182 -6.06 4.22 -14.68
N VAL A 183 -5.87 3.34 -13.71
CA VAL A 183 -5.85 3.69 -12.28
C VAL A 183 -4.52 3.25 -11.69
N HIS A 184 -3.95 4.09 -10.85
CA HIS A 184 -2.81 3.72 -10.01
C HIS A 184 -3.28 3.21 -8.64
N ALA A 185 -2.76 2.08 -8.22
CA ALA A 185 -3.02 1.49 -6.90
C ALA A 185 -1.69 1.21 -6.17
N PRO A 186 -1.05 2.25 -5.60
CA PRO A 186 0.11 2.07 -4.75
C PRO A 186 -0.29 1.51 -3.37
N SER A 187 0.62 0.80 -2.72
CA SER A 187 0.43 0.35 -1.34
C SER A 187 0.35 1.51 -0.34
N ASN A 188 0.88 2.68 -0.71
CA ASN A 188 0.91 3.85 0.14
C ASN A 188 0.20 5.04 -0.50
N PRO A 189 -0.65 5.76 0.23
CA PRO A 189 -1.47 6.81 -0.35
C PRO A 189 -0.66 8.07 -0.70
N PRO A 190 -0.68 8.53 -1.94
CA PRO A 190 0.06 9.73 -2.33
C PRO A 190 -0.56 11.04 -1.84
N GLY A 191 -1.85 11.05 -1.53
CA GLY A 191 -2.58 12.26 -1.13
C GLY A 191 -2.74 12.45 0.38
N TRP A 192 -2.36 11.46 1.17
CA TRP A 192 -2.68 11.40 2.60
C TRP A 192 -1.49 10.92 3.42
N SER A 193 -1.43 11.36 4.68
CA SER A 193 -0.48 10.90 5.68
C SER A 193 -1.17 10.79 7.04
N ALA A 194 -0.66 9.96 7.91
CA ALA A 194 -1.07 9.90 9.31
C ALA A 194 0.18 9.84 10.20
N GLY A 195 1.06 10.81 10.03
CA GLY A 195 2.35 10.85 10.69
C GLY A 195 3.35 9.79 10.21
N LYS A 196 3.07 9.10 9.10
CA LYS A 196 3.99 8.08 8.57
C LYS A 196 5.07 8.67 7.68
N TRP A 197 4.71 9.43 6.68
CA TRP A 197 5.61 9.95 5.68
C TRP A 197 6.21 11.30 6.08
N GLY A 198 7.42 11.30 6.54
CA GLY A 198 8.14 12.51 6.90
C GLY A 198 7.74 13.14 8.25
N GLU A 199 6.69 12.66 8.89
CA GLU A 199 6.25 13.14 10.21
C GLU A 199 6.59 12.16 11.33
N TRP A 200 6.73 10.88 11.00
CA TRP A 200 6.83 9.81 11.99
C TRP A 200 8.05 8.92 11.80
N TYR A 201 8.52 8.74 10.58
CA TYR A 201 9.65 7.87 10.31
C TYR A 201 10.98 8.45 10.80
N PRO A 202 11.91 7.61 11.24
CA PRO A 202 13.28 7.99 11.50
C PRO A 202 14.08 8.16 10.19
N ASP A 203 13.50 8.80 9.21
CA ASP A 203 14.07 9.02 7.88
C ASP A 203 14.86 10.32 7.78
N VAL A 204 14.80 11.14 8.81
CA VAL A 204 15.54 12.39 8.92
C VAL A 204 16.45 12.33 10.13
N LEU A 205 17.71 12.65 9.91
CA LEU A 205 18.66 12.81 11.00
C LEU A 205 18.33 14.09 11.76
N GLY A 206 18.33 14.00 13.09
CA GLY A 206 18.32 15.17 13.97
C GLY A 206 19.60 16.01 13.80
N ALA A 207 19.63 17.18 14.41
CA ALA A 207 20.80 18.06 14.39
C ALA A 207 22.07 17.42 14.98
N ASP A 208 21.91 16.41 15.83
CA ASP A 208 22.97 15.60 16.42
C ASP A 208 23.45 14.44 15.54
N GLY A 209 22.90 14.31 14.32
CA GLY A 209 23.22 13.24 13.39
C GLY A 209 22.59 11.89 13.72
N LYS A 210 21.68 11.81 14.69
CA LYS A 210 20.96 10.59 15.04
C LYS A 210 19.57 10.55 14.40
N LEU A 211 19.09 9.35 14.16
CA LEU A 211 17.69 9.14 13.76
C LEU A 211 16.79 9.47 14.96
N THR A 212 15.64 10.07 14.67
CA THR A 212 14.65 10.39 15.70
C THR A 212 13.23 10.22 15.20
N THR A 213 12.36 9.73 16.08
CA THR A 213 10.91 9.64 15.87
C THR A 213 10.12 10.64 16.72
N ARG A 214 10.81 11.45 17.53
CA ARG A 214 10.18 12.35 18.53
C ARG A 214 9.75 13.68 17.94
N GLU A 215 10.39 14.10 16.85
CA GLU A 215 10.11 15.37 16.22
C GLU A 215 9.24 15.15 14.99
N PRO A 216 8.21 15.98 14.78
CA PRO A 216 7.45 15.98 13.53
C PRO A 216 8.39 16.23 12.35
N LYS A 217 8.24 15.45 11.30
CA LYS A 217 9.04 15.58 10.10
C LYS A 217 8.15 16.06 8.97
N PRO A 218 8.23 17.35 8.61
CA PRO A 218 7.29 17.97 7.70
C PRO A 218 7.49 17.53 6.24
N TYR A 219 8.53 16.77 5.94
CA TYR A 219 8.90 16.46 4.56
C TYR A 219 9.24 15.00 4.37
N TRP A 220 8.81 14.48 3.24
CA TRP A 220 9.38 13.27 2.67
C TRP A 220 10.85 13.49 2.34
N GLN A 221 11.60 12.39 2.21
CA GLN A 221 12.94 12.51 1.65
C GLN A 221 12.86 13.13 0.24
N ALA A 222 13.83 13.98 -0.10
CA ALA A 222 13.80 14.69 -1.37
C ALA A 222 13.74 13.75 -2.58
N GLY A 223 14.40 12.59 -2.50
CA GLY A 223 14.33 11.56 -3.54
C GLY A 223 12.94 10.96 -3.69
N TRP A 224 12.24 10.66 -2.58
CA TRP A 224 10.86 10.16 -2.62
C TRP A 224 9.92 11.19 -3.23
N LEU A 225 10.04 12.44 -2.79
CA LEU A 225 9.22 13.51 -3.34
C LEU A 225 9.44 13.66 -4.85
N ALA A 226 10.68 13.58 -5.31
CA ALA A 226 10.99 13.65 -6.73
C ALA A 226 10.36 12.49 -7.54
N GLN A 227 10.36 11.26 -7.01
CA GLN A 227 9.68 10.15 -7.66
C GLN A 227 8.16 10.33 -7.67
N HIS A 228 7.60 10.74 -6.54
CA HIS A 228 6.18 11.04 -6.42
C HIS A 228 5.74 12.09 -7.45
N ASP A 229 6.49 13.20 -7.55
CA ASP A 229 6.17 14.26 -8.49
C ASP A 229 6.20 13.77 -9.96
N ARG A 230 7.14 12.87 -10.30
CA ARG A 230 7.19 12.29 -11.67
C ARG A 230 5.99 11.39 -11.95
N LEU A 231 5.55 10.56 -10.98
CA LEU A 231 4.37 9.72 -11.12
C LEU A 231 3.10 10.56 -11.22
N MET A 232 2.94 11.58 -10.38
CA MET A 232 1.79 12.48 -10.42
C MET A 232 1.76 13.30 -11.74
N THR A 233 2.92 13.71 -12.24
CA THR A 233 3.04 14.35 -13.55
C THR A 233 2.56 13.42 -14.66
N SER A 234 2.98 12.17 -14.66
CA SER A 234 2.55 11.18 -15.65
C SER A 234 1.03 10.97 -15.63
N LEU A 235 0.45 10.85 -14.44
CA LEU A 235 -1.01 10.76 -14.24
C LEU A 235 -1.75 12.00 -14.77
N ALA A 236 -1.29 13.19 -14.42
CA ALA A 236 -1.93 14.44 -14.85
C ALA A 236 -1.85 14.63 -16.37
N ASN A 237 -0.83 14.08 -17.02
CA ASN A 237 -0.62 14.18 -18.46
C ASN A 237 -1.40 13.15 -19.28
N MET A 238 -2.06 12.19 -18.65
CA MET A 238 -2.92 11.24 -19.37
C MET A 238 -3.97 11.97 -20.19
N ARG A 239 -4.05 11.64 -21.49
CA ARG A 239 -5.07 12.22 -22.38
C ARG A 239 -6.40 11.48 -22.17
N ASP A 240 -7.48 12.22 -22.16
CA ASP A 240 -8.87 11.70 -22.19
C ASP A 240 -9.20 10.70 -21.07
N ARG A 241 -8.40 10.62 -20.03
CA ARG A 241 -8.60 9.74 -18.87
C ARG A 241 -8.70 10.54 -17.59
N VAL A 242 -9.39 9.96 -16.62
CA VAL A 242 -9.45 10.50 -15.26
C VAL A 242 -8.19 10.09 -14.51
N PRO A 243 -7.40 11.04 -14.02
CA PRO A 243 -6.31 10.71 -13.11
C PRO A 243 -6.87 10.23 -11.77
N LEU A 244 -6.71 8.95 -11.46
CA LEU A 244 -7.22 8.32 -10.24
C LEU A 244 -6.13 7.51 -9.57
N VAL A 245 -5.98 7.71 -8.26
CA VAL A 245 -5.16 6.88 -7.38
C VAL A 245 -6.02 6.31 -6.27
N VAL A 246 -5.92 5.01 -6.03
CA VAL A 246 -6.64 4.30 -4.98
C VAL A 246 -5.64 3.59 -4.09
N SER A 247 -5.71 3.77 -2.78
CA SER A 247 -4.77 3.20 -1.82
C SER A 247 -5.46 2.75 -0.54
N GLY A 248 -4.76 1.95 0.25
CA GLY A 248 -5.12 1.56 1.62
C GLY A 248 -4.26 2.26 2.67
N ASP A 249 -3.61 1.47 3.52
CA ASP A 249 -2.61 1.83 4.54
C ASP A 249 -3.18 2.58 5.77
N LEU A 250 -3.86 3.69 5.58
CA LEU A 250 -4.20 4.62 6.67
C LEU A 250 -5.49 4.27 7.43
N HIS A 251 -6.01 3.07 7.25
CA HIS A 251 -7.20 2.59 7.96
C HIS A 251 -8.36 3.59 7.98
N ALA A 252 -8.58 4.28 6.87
CA ALA A 252 -9.62 5.28 6.72
C ALA A 252 -10.27 5.20 5.34
N ILE A 253 -11.50 5.66 5.25
CA ILE A 253 -12.20 5.91 4.01
C ILE A 253 -12.09 7.40 3.73
N ALA A 254 -11.60 7.80 2.57
CA ALA A 254 -11.55 9.21 2.19
C ALA A 254 -11.51 9.38 0.68
N MET A 255 -11.88 10.56 0.22
CA MET A 255 -11.67 10.99 -1.15
C MET A 255 -11.36 12.48 -1.21
N GLY A 256 -10.44 12.83 -2.06
CA GLY A 256 -10.14 14.22 -2.37
C GLY A 256 -9.53 14.39 -3.74
N ARG A 257 -9.40 15.65 -4.16
CA ARG A 257 -8.76 16.04 -5.40
C ARG A 257 -7.47 16.79 -5.09
N MET A 258 -6.34 16.25 -5.50
CA MET A 258 -5.08 16.93 -5.39
C MET A 258 -5.02 18.06 -6.40
N LEU A 259 -4.90 19.29 -5.92
CA LEU A 259 -4.80 20.51 -6.71
C LEU A 259 -3.35 20.96 -6.88
N ARG A 260 -2.48 20.53 -5.97
CA ARG A 260 -1.04 20.79 -6.00
C ARG A 260 -0.27 19.66 -5.31
N CYS A 261 0.86 19.32 -5.85
CA CYS A 261 1.83 18.47 -5.22
C CYS A 261 3.22 19.10 -5.34
N GLY A 262 3.81 19.52 -4.22
CA GLY A 262 5.05 20.26 -4.23
C GLY A 262 4.98 21.50 -5.13
N ARG A 263 5.74 21.48 -6.21
CA ARG A 263 5.74 22.53 -7.24
C ARG A 263 4.79 22.28 -8.41
N LEU A 264 4.21 21.09 -8.47
CA LEU A 264 3.32 20.68 -9.55
C LEU A 264 1.93 21.27 -9.31
N ASN A 265 1.48 22.14 -10.22
CA ASN A 265 0.10 22.65 -10.24
C ASN A 265 -0.78 21.67 -10.99
N LEU A 266 -1.83 21.18 -10.33
CA LEU A 266 -2.79 20.20 -10.82
C LEU A 266 -4.20 20.77 -10.96
N GLU A 267 -4.42 22.07 -10.73
CA GLU A 267 -5.76 22.69 -10.76
C GLU A 267 -6.51 22.45 -12.07
N ALA A 268 -5.80 22.48 -13.20
CA ALA A 268 -6.40 22.22 -14.51
C ALA A 268 -6.78 20.75 -14.70
N LYS A 269 -6.09 19.83 -14.01
CA LYS A 269 -6.31 18.38 -14.05
C LYS A 269 -6.08 17.76 -12.68
N PRO A 270 -6.98 18.01 -11.73
CA PRO A 270 -6.86 17.43 -10.39
C PRO A 270 -6.79 15.90 -10.45
N ILE A 271 -5.93 15.33 -9.62
CA ILE A 271 -5.83 13.89 -9.44
C ILE A 271 -6.80 13.49 -8.33
N ALA A 272 -7.74 12.61 -8.63
CA ALA A 272 -8.58 12.01 -7.62
C ALA A 272 -7.76 11.03 -6.78
N ALA A 273 -7.73 11.23 -5.46
CA ALA A 273 -7.07 10.36 -4.50
C ALA A 273 -8.11 9.73 -3.57
N VAL A 274 -8.04 8.41 -3.39
CA VAL A 274 -8.99 7.62 -2.62
C VAL A 274 -8.25 6.80 -1.57
N LEU A 275 -8.72 6.85 -0.33
CA LEU A 275 -8.47 5.83 0.68
C LEU A 275 -9.64 4.85 0.65
N SER A 276 -9.37 3.60 0.31
CA SER A 276 -10.41 2.61 0.00
C SER A 276 -11.17 2.08 1.22
N GLY A 277 -10.63 2.27 2.42
CA GLY A 277 -11.17 1.79 3.68
C GLY A 277 -10.58 0.46 4.14
N PRO A 278 -10.58 0.21 5.46
CA PRO A 278 -10.13 -1.04 6.08
C PRO A 278 -11.28 -2.02 6.24
N ILE A 279 -11.05 -3.29 5.95
CA ILE A 279 -12.05 -4.36 6.13
C ILE A 279 -11.86 -5.08 7.48
N GLY A 280 -10.62 -5.20 7.95
CA GLY A 280 -10.28 -6.04 9.09
C GLY A 280 -9.49 -5.36 10.21
N THR A 281 -9.53 -4.05 10.31
CA THR A 281 -8.82 -3.30 11.35
C THR A 281 -9.47 -3.53 12.72
N ARG A 282 -8.62 -3.76 13.73
CA ARG A 282 -9.07 -3.83 15.13
C ARG A 282 -9.57 -2.46 15.60
N PRO A 283 -10.56 -2.39 16.52
CA PRO A 283 -11.09 -1.11 17.03
C PRO A 283 -10.05 -0.16 17.65
N GLY A 284 -8.87 -0.62 18.03
CA GLY A 284 -7.76 0.20 18.51
C GLY A 284 -6.67 0.45 17.47
N GLY A 285 -6.86 0.01 16.24
CA GLY A 285 -5.88 0.12 15.15
C GLY A 285 -6.02 1.36 14.26
N TRP A 286 -6.70 2.40 14.73
CA TRP A 286 -6.88 3.66 14.02
C TRP A 286 -5.67 4.58 14.22
N PRO A 287 -5.24 5.32 13.18
CA PRO A 287 -4.13 6.26 13.31
C PRO A 287 -4.32 7.25 14.46
N SER A 288 -5.52 7.82 14.61
CA SER A 288 -5.82 8.78 15.68
C SER A 288 -5.73 8.16 17.08
N ALA A 289 -6.08 6.89 17.23
CA ALA A 289 -6.02 6.20 18.52
C ALA A 289 -4.57 5.93 18.98
N ARG A 290 -3.65 5.68 18.05
CA ARG A 290 -2.24 5.37 18.36
C ARG A 290 -1.32 6.58 18.29
N ARG A 291 -1.54 7.45 17.29
CA ARG A 291 -0.62 8.55 16.97
C ARG A 291 -1.18 9.91 17.34
N GLY A 292 -2.47 9.98 17.71
CA GLY A 292 -3.17 11.23 17.95
C GLY A 292 -3.45 12.04 16.68
N ILE A 293 -3.10 11.50 15.51
CA ILE A 293 -3.24 12.16 14.22
C ILE A 293 -3.99 11.20 13.28
N GLY A 294 -5.13 11.61 12.78
CA GLY A 294 -5.86 10.91 11.72
C GLY A 294 -5.23 11.17 10.35
N ALA A 295 -5.76 10.50 9.32
CA ALA A 295 -5.32 10.73 7.95
C ALA A 295 -5.54 12.20 7.56
N THR A 296 -4.49 12.83 7.06
CA THR A 296 -4.48 14.26 6.66
C THR A 296 -3.53 14.45 5.46
N PRO A 297 -3.79 15.41 4.58
CA PRO A 297 -2.84 15.73 3.53
C PRO A 297 -1.50 16.20 4.11
N PRO A 298 -0.37 15.72 3.57
CA PRO A 298 0.95 16.26 3.92
C PRO A 298 1.07 17.73 3.53
N THR A 299 1.95 18.47 4.17
CA THR A 299 2.09 19.93 3.98
C THR A 299 2.44 20.36 2.54
N HIS A 300 3.06 19.47 1.76
CA HIS A 300 3.39 19.75 0.35
C HIS A 300 2.28 19.42 -0.64
N ILE A 301 1.15 18.87 -0.17
CA ILE A 301 -0.01 18.54 -0.98
C ILE A 301 -1.17 19.47 -0.62
N ASP A 302 -1.76 20.09 -1.64
CA ASP A 302 -3.03 20.76 -1.53
C ASP A 302 -4.11 19.84 -2.07
N LEU A 303 -4.99 19.40 -1.18
CA LEU A 303 -6.03 18.43 -1.47
C LEU A 303 -7.38 18.98 -1.04
N HIS A 304 -8.27 19.14 -2.01
CA HIS A 304 -9.67 19.46 -1.75
C HIS A 304 -10.45 18.18 -1.41
N GLY A 305 -10.86 18.06 -0.14
CA GLY A 305 -11.59 16.88 0.35
C GLY A 305 -13.04 16.85 -0.11
N GLU A 306 -13.50 15.75 -0.68
CA GLU A 306 -14.90 15.44 -0.99
C GLU A 306 -15.50 14.51 0.08
N VAL A 307 -14.71 13.55 0.56
CA VAL A 307 -14.99 12.71 1.72
C VAL A 307 -13.86 12.90 2.72
N ALA A 308 -14.15 13.50 3.86
CA ALA A 308 -13.18 13.61 4.95
C ALA A 308 -12.81 12.22 5.45
N PRO A 309 -11.57 12.00 5.93
CA PRO A 309 -11.15 10.70 6.45
C PRO A 309 -12.05 10.18 7.57
N ILE A 310 -12.58 8.97 7.37
CA ILE A 310 -13.46 8.28 8.31
C ILE A 310 -12.77 7.01 8.77
N GLU A 311 -12.39 6.96 10.05
CA GLU A 311 -11.78 5.79 10.70
C GLU A 311 -12.88 4.80 11.14
N GLN A 312 -13.47 4.12 10.17
CA GLN A 312 -14.44 3.05 10.33
C GLN A 312 -14.14 1.93 9.34
N HIS A 313 -14.66 0.74 9.59
CA HIS A 313 -14.62 -0.32 8.59
C HIS A 313 -15.38 0.10 7.35
N GLY A 314 -14.90 -0.30 6.21
CA GLY A 314 -15.53 0.02 4.95
C GLY A 314 -14.70 -0.37 3.74
N PHE A 315 -15.29 -0.10 2.59
CA PHE A 315 -14.66 -0.37 1.29
C PHE A 315 -15.18 0.60 0.24
N THR A 316 -14.47 0.65 -0.87
CA THR A 316 -14.86 1.45 -2.03
C THR A 316 -15.08 0.52 -3.22
N VAL A 317 -16.21 0.71 -3.91
CA VAL A 317 -16.51 0.06 -5.18
C VAL A 317 -16.28 1.04 -6.32
N ALA A 318 -15.56 0.60 -7.34
CA ALA A 318 -15.31 1.37 -8.55
C ALA A 318 -15.95 0.67 -9.76
N ASP A 319 -16.98 1.28 -10.34
CA ASP A 319 -17.62 0.81 -11.54
C ASP A 319 -17.03 1.53 -12.77
N PHE A 320 -16.39 0.78 -13.64
CA PHE A 320 -15.81 1.31 -14.87
C PHE A 320 -16.83 1.26 -16.00
N ARG A 321 -17.15 2.42 -16.56
CA ARG A 321 -18.04 2.58 -17.72
C ARG A 321 -17.27 3.21 -18.89
N PRO A 322 -17.74 3.12 -20.13
CA PRO A 322 -17.02 3.71 -21.26
C PRO A 322 -16.73 5.21 -21.12
N ASP A 323 -17.56 5.94 -20.39
CA ASP A 323 -17.54 7.40 -20.26
C ASP A 323 -17.20 7.91 -18.84
N SER A 324 -17.12 7.02 -17.84
CA SER A 324 -16.90 7.42 -16.45
C SER A 324 -16.32 6.29 -15.58
N ILE A 325 -15.82 6.67 -14.42
CA ILE A 325 -15.61 5.80 -13.26
C ILE A 325 -16.57 6.26 -12.18
N ASP A 326 -17.47 5.39 -11.74
CA ASP A 326 -18.41 5.68 -10.67
C ASP A 326 -17.87 5.04 -9.38
N LEU A 327 -17.55 5.86 -8.38
CA LEU A 327 -17.05 5.43 -7.08
C LEU A 327 -18.17 5.45 -6.05
N ARG A 328 -18.32 4.36 -5.31
CA ARG A 328 -19.30 4.23 -4.22
C ARG A 328 -18.59 3.86 -2.93
N PHE A 329 -18.86 4.58 -1.86
CA PHE A 329 -18.20 4.44 -0.57
C PHE A 329 -19.15 3.83 0.45
N PHE A 330 -18.70 2.76 1.11
CA PHE A 330 -19.46 2.01 2.09
C PHE A 330 -18.72 2.01 3.44
N LYS A 331 -19.46 2.07 4.53
CA LYS A 331 -18.92 2.00 5.88
C LYS A 331 -19.89 1.31 6.81
N TRP A 332 -19.38 0.66 7.84
CA TRP A 332 -20.19 0.07 8.92
C TRP A 332 -19.47 0.16 10.26
N ASP A 333 -20.23 0.10 11.33
CA ASP A 333 -19.71 0.05 12.69
C ASP A 333 -19.91 -1.35 13.28
N LEU A 334 -18.83 -2.11 13.38
CA LEU A 334 -18.84 -3.46 13.98
C LEU A 334 -19.35 -3.52 15.42
N LYS A 335 -19.44 -2.39 16.14
CA LYS A 335 -19.93 -2.36 17.52
C LYS A 335 -21.45 -2.28 17.60
N THR A 336 -22.08 -1.74 16.59
CA THR A 336 -23.51 -1.39 16.59
C THR A 336 -24.27 -2.02 15.44
N GLU A 337 -23.59 -2.55 14.44
CA GLU A 337 -24.19 -3.12 13.23
C GLU A 337 -23.77 -4.57 13.05
N GLU A 338 -24.71 -5.39 12.61
CA GLU A 338 -24.45 -6.80 12.28
C GLU A 338 -23.74 -6.90 10.92
N THR A 339 -22.89 -7.92 10.75
CA THR A 339 -22.10 -8.09 9.54
C THR A 339 -22.90 -8.47 8.30
N ASP A 340 -24.08 -9.06 8.48
CA ASP A 340 -25.00 -9.41 7.39
C ASP A 340 -25.65 -8.18 6.72
N LEU A 341 -25.62 -7.03 7.37
CA LEU A 341 -26.04 -5.76 6.75
C LEU A 341 -25.22 -5.39 5.53
N ILE A 342 -24.00 -5.92 5.37
CA ILE A 342 -23.12 -5.63 4.24
C ILE A 342 -23.81 -5.94 2.91
N ASP A 343 -24.61 -7.00 2.85
CA ASP A 343 -25.31 -7.41 1.63
C ASP A 343 -26.41 -6.43 1.18
N SER A 344 -26.88 -5.58 2.08
CA SER A 344 -27.96 -4.62 1.84
C SER A 344 -27.55 -3.16 2.04
N MET A 345 -26.26 -2.90 2.22
CA MET A 345 -25.77 -1.54 2.45
C MET A 345 -25.96 -0.64 1.24
N GLU A 346 -26.47 0.53 1.49
CA GLU A 346 -26.41 1.63 0.53
C GLU A 346 -25.08 2.42 0.70
N PRO A 347 -24.50 2.94 -0.38
CA PRO A 347 -23.34 3.80 -0.27
C PRO A 347 -23.69 5.07 0.51
N PHE A 348 -22.85 5.45 1.46
CA PHE A 348 -23.06 6.73 2.16
C PHE A 348 -22.61 7.94 1.33
N HIS A 349 -21.83 7.70 0.28
CA HIS A 349 -21.38 8.70 -0.67
C HIS A 349 -21.06 8.04 -2.01
N ASP A 350 -21.38 8.73 -3.09
CA ASP A 350 -21.05 8.33 -4.45
C ASP A 350 -20.48 9.51 -5.25
N VAL A 351 -19.56 9.21 -6.15
CA VAL A 351 -18.91 10.20 -7.00
C VAL A 351 -18.78 9.65 -8.41
N ARG A 352 -19.26 10.39 -9.38
CA ARG A 352 -19.01 10.13 -10.78
C ARG A 352 -17.81 10.92 -11.27
N LEU A 353 -16.82 10.23 -11.80
CA LEU A 353 -15.64 10.79 -12.44
C LEU A 353 -15.79 10.67 -13.96
N PRO A 354 -16.28 11.71 -14.66
CA PRO A 354 -16.47 11.64 -16.10
C PRO A 354 -15.11 11.60 -16.81
N ARG A 355 -15.05 10.80 -17.86
CA ARG A 355 -13.93 10.83 -18.79
C ARG A 355 -13.82 12.24 -19.40
N ARG A 356 -12.62 12.71 -19.56
CA ARG A 356 -12.36 14.01 -20.19
C ARG A 356 -12.34 13.81 -21.70
N GLY A 357 -13.20 14.48 -22.39
CA GLY A 357 -13.23 14.49 -23.87
C GLY A 357 -12.19 15.43 -24.46
#